data_2f8db45c51d9a63808455d7601278bd4
#
_entry.id   2f8db45c51d9a63808455d7601278bd4
#
_cell.length_a   1.000
_cell.length_b   1.000
_cell.length_c   1.000
_cell.angle_alpha   90.00
_cell.angle_beta   90.00
_cell.angle_gamma   90.00
#
_symmetry.space_group_name_H-M   'P 1'
#
loop_
_entity.id
_entity.type
_entity.pdbx_description
1 polymer ?
#
loop_
_entity_poly.entity_id
_entity_poly.type
_entity_poly.pdbx_seq_one_letter_code
_entity_poly.pdbx_strand_id
1 'polypeptide(L)'
;MDNTRTGAGLLAGKVAFVSGGGRGIGAAAARLFAREGARVLLAARTEAQLKTVTEEIRAAGGTADHVVCDLADAAGVRAAVNRAVDLYGRLDVAFNNGATIQQPGPMDRMPEADFDHVYTVNLKSVWLAMTAEVAAIRATAGTGAIVNNSSVGSWGGNPELPAYAAMKRAVNSLTESAAVTYGPEGIRVNAIAPGNTLTEMIRAWEAESPGLQERLTAQTPLRRGADPAEIAEAAAWLLSDRSSFVTGAVLRVDGGARV
;
A
#
# COMPACT_ATOMS: atom_id res chain seq x y z
N MET A 1 -14.51 -19.78 -25.02
CA MET A 1 -13.96 -19.10 -23.83
C MET A 1 -14.02 -20.10 -22.70
N ASP A 2 -12.88 -20.68 -22.38
CA ASP A 2 -12.80 -21.77 -21.41
C ASP A 2 -12.89 -21.19 -19.98
N ASN A 3 -13.96 -21.52 -19.25
CA ASN A 3 -14.30 -21.01 -17.93
C ASN A 3 -13.80 -21.94 -16.80
N THR A 4 -12.65 -22.57 -16.98
CA THR A 4 -12.04 -23.51 -16.02
C THR A 4 -11.07 -22.84 -15.03
N ARG A 5 -11.37 -21.64 -14.50
CA ARG A 5 -10.59 -20.99 -13.42
C ARG A 5 -11.30 -21.06 -12.06
N THR A 6 -11.85 -22.19 -11.71
CA THR A 6 -12.37 -22.45 -10.37
C THR A 6 -11.32 -23.20 -9.56
N GLY A 7 -10.52 -22.46 -8.71
CA GLY A 7 -9.65 -23.09 -7.73
C GLY A 7 -8.36 -22.37 -7.37
N ALA A 8 -7.78 -21.53 -8.22
CA ALA A 8 -6.55 -20.82 -7.89
C ALA A 8 -6.86 -19.43 -7.29
N GLY A 9 -6.20 -19.06 -6.19
CA GLY A 9 -6.32 -17.73 -5.59
C GLY A 9 -5.91 -16.61 -6.55
N LEU A 10 -6.31 -15.38 -6.25
CA LEU A 10 -6.08 -14.17 -7.09
C LEU A 10 -4.60 -13.94 -7.44
N LEU A 11 -3.69 -14.35 -6.55
CA LEU A 11 -2.26 -14.12 -6.64
C LEU A 11 -1.46 -15.44 -6.69
N ALA A 12 -2.11 -16.54 -7.10
CA ALA A 12 -1.50 -17.86 -7.14
C ALA A 12 -0.18 -17.87 -7.91
N GLY A 13 0.90 -18.34 -7.26
CA GLY A 13 2.23 -18.46 -7.82
C GLY A 13 3.00 -17.14 -7.96
N LYS A 14 2.43 -16.00 -7.62
CA LYS A 14 3.10 -14.69 -7.65
C LYS A 14 4.00 -14.47 -6.43
N VAL A 15 5.02 -13.65 -6.61
CA VAL A 15 5.82 -13.07 -5.52
C VAL A 15 5.35 -11.64 -5.28
N ALA A 16 4.96 -11.35 -4.04
CA ALA A 16 4.44 -10.05 -3.63
C ALA A 16 5.38 -9.36 -2.64
N PHE A 17 5.70 -8.10 -2.88
CA PHE A 17 6.34 -7.21 -1.93
C PHE A 17 5.28 -6.30 -1.27
N VAL A 18 5.34 -6.14 0.07
CA VAL A 18 4.41 -5.29 0.83
C VAL A 18 5.19 -4.38 1.76
N SER A 19 5.23 -3.07 1.47
CA SER A 19 5.77 -2.09 2.41
C SER A 19 4.74 -1.70 3.48
N GLY A 20 5.21 -1.40 4.70
CA GLY A 20 4.31 -1.17 5.84
C GLY A 20 3.56 -2.43 6.28
N GLY A 21 4.14 -3.62 6.05
CA GLY A 21 3.50 -4.93 6.25
C GLY A 21 3.30 -5.38 7.70
N GLY A 22 3.78 -4.61 8.69
CA GLY A 22 3.77 -5.04 10.10
C GLY A 22 2.44 -4.81 10.84
N ARG A 23 1.54 -3.95 10.34
CA ARG A 23 0.26 -3.62 10.99
C ARG A 23 -0.77 -3.06 10.00
N GLY A 24 -2.01 -2.87 10.45
CA GLY A 24 -3.09 -2.21 9.71
C GLY A 24 -3.33 -2.83 8.33
N ILE A 25 -3.52 -1.98 7.31
CA ILE A 25 -3.82 -2.39 5.94
C ILE A 25 -2.70 -3.28 5.38
N GLY A 26 -1.42 -2.96 5.63
CA GLY A 26 -0.30 -3.74 5.12
C GLY A 26 -0.25 -5.16 5.66
N ALA A 27 -0.50 -5.35 6.95
CA ALA A 27 -0.57 -6.67 7.57
C ALA A 27 -1.79 -7.47 7.08
N ALA A 28 -2.95 -6.81 6.92
CA ALA A 28 -4.14 -7.43 6.34
C ALA A 28 -3.89 -7.86 4.88
N ALA A 29 -3.23 -7.00 4.09
CA ALA A 29 -2.86 -7.29 2.71
C ALA A 29 -1.88 -8.48 2.63
N ALA A 30 -0.85 -8.51 3.47
CA ALA A 30 0.12 -9.61 3.48
C ALA A 30 -0.55 -10.95 3.77
N ARG A 31 -1.44 -11.02 4.78
CA ARG A 31 -2.21 -12.22 5.09
C ARG A 31 -3.14 -12.63 3.93
N LEU A 32 -3.84 -11.68 3.35
CA LEU A 32 -4.72 -11.93 2.20
C LEU A 32 -3.91 -12.43 1.00
N PHE A 33 -2.83 -11.76 0.62
CA PHE A 33 -2.03 -12.13 -0.53
C PHE A 33 -1.47 -13.55 -0.41
N ALA A 34 -1.03 -13.94 0.80
CA ALA A 34 -0.59 -15.30 1.07
C ALA A 34 -1.73 -16.32 0.95
N ARG A 35 -2.96 -16.02 1.46
CA ARG A 35 -4.15 -16.88 1.27
C ARG A 35 -4.53 -17.02 -0.20
N GLU A 36 -4.32 -15.95 -0.97
CA GLU A 36 -4.54 -15.93 -2.41
C GLU A 36 -3.38 -16.56 -3.22
N GLY A 37 -2.44 -17.24 -2.55
CA GLY A 37 -1.42 -18.08 -3.13
C GLY A 37 -0.11 -17.37 -3.50
N ALA A 38 0.11 -16.14 -3.04
CA ALA A 38 1.39 -15.45 -3.21
C ALA A 38 2.44 -15.91 -2.18
N ARG A 39 3.72 -15.82 -2.58
CA ARG A 39 4.85 -15.75 -1.64
C ARG A 39 5.08 -14.28 -1.30
N VAL A 40 5.06 -13.92 -0.01
CA VAL A 40 5.02 -12.52 0.42
C VAL A 40 6.29 -12.12 1.14
N LEU A 41 6.93 -11.03 0.71
CA LEU A 41 7.95 -10.33 1.48
C LEU A 41 7.36 -9.07 2.12
N LEU A 42 7.37 -9.03 3.46
CA LEU A 42 6.92 -7.88 4.23
C LEU A 42 8.10 -6.97 4.59
N ALA A 43 7.93 -5.66 4.46
CA ALA A 43 8.92 -4.67 4.88
C ALA A 43 8.29 -3.63 5.81
N ALA A 44 8.90 -3.36 6.95
CA ALA A 44 8.54 -2.29 7.90
C ALA A 44 9.67 -2.05 8.90
N ARG A 45 9.54 -1.02 9.75
CA ARG A 45 10.56 -0.66 10.75
C ARG A 45 10.59 -1.56 11.98
N THR A 46 9.43 -2.10 12.37
CA THR A 46 9.27 -2.82 13.65
C THR A 46 9.35 -4.32 13.42
N GLU A 47 10.51 -4.90 13.71
CA GLU A 47 10.79 -6.32 13.47
C GLU A 47 9.79 -7.25 14.21
N ALA A 48 9.46 -6.94 15.46
CA ALA A 48 8.51 -7.75 16.23
C ALA A 48 7.14 -7.86 15.55
N GLN A 49 6.61 -6.75 14.99
CA GLN A 49 5.35 -6.76 14.25
C GLN A 49 5.44 -7.59 12.96
N LEU A 50 6.54 -7.42 12.22
CA LEU A 50 6.80 -8.19 11.01
C LEU A 50 6.87 -9.68 11.29
N LYS A 51 7.59 -10.06 12.35
CA LYS A 51 7.73 -11.45 12.79
C LYS A 51 6.37 -12.07 13.11
N THR A 52 5.54 -11.38 13.90
CA THR A 52 4.18 -11.83 14.23
C THR A 52 3.37 -12.13 12.96
N VAL A 53 3.29 -11.18 12.01
CA VAL A 53 2.52 -11.37 10.77
C VAL A 53 3.10 -12.50 9.92
N THR A 54 4.43 -12.61 9.83
CA THR A 54 5.10 -13.68 9.09
C THR A 54 4.78 -15.07 9.68
N GLU A 55 4.84 -15.19 11.01
CA GLU A 55 4.52 -16.44 11.72
C GLU A 55 3.07 -16.84 11.55
N GLU A 56 2.13 -15.89 11.63
CA GLU A 56 0.70 -16.14 11.39
C GLU A 56 0.44 -16.65 9.96
N ILE A 57 1.08 -16.04 8.95
CA ILE A 57 0.96 -16.48 7.55
C ILE A 57 1.49 -17.90 7.40
N ARG A 58 2.66 -18.21 7.98
CA ARG A 58 3.28 -19.55 7.92
C ARG A 58 2.43 -20.59 8.66
N ALA A 59 1.88 -20.24 9.82
CA ALA A 59 0.99 -21.12 10.59
C ALA A 59 -0.30 -21.44 9.82
N ALA A 60 -0.76 -20.52 8.97
CA ALA A 60 -1.91 -20.74 8.08
C ALA A 60 -1.54 -21.51 6.77
N GLY A 61 -0.29 -21.97 6.63
CA GLY A 61 0.18 -22.73 5.47
C GLY A 61 0.66 -21.86 4.29
N GLY A 62 0.71 -20.53 4.46
CA GLY A 62 1.24 -19.60 3.47
C GLY A 62 2.75 -19.49 3.50
N THR A 63 3.32 -18.79 2.51
CA THR A 63 4.75 -18.50 2.43
C THR A 63 4.99 -17.02 2.61
N ALA A 64 5.72 -16.63 3.65
CA ALA A 64 6.11 -15.26 3.91
C ALA A 64 7.48 -15.17 4.54
N ASP A 65 8.20 -14.10 4.22
CA ASP A 65 9.42 -13.64 4.88
C ASP A 65 9.31 -12.15 5.16
N HIS A 66 10.22 -11.62 5.97
CA HIS A 66 10.23 -10.19 6.26
C HIS A 66 11.64 -9.59 6.24
N VAL A 67 11.70 -8.29 6.09
CA VAL A 67 12.91 -7.47 6.17
C VAL A 67 12.62 -6.19 6.94
N VAL A 68 13.52 -5.83 7.85
CA VAL A 68 13.45 -4.51 8.53
C VAL A 68 13.86 -3.44 7.53
N CYS A 69 12.99 -2.46 7.32
CA CYS A 69 13.21 -1.36 6.39
C CYS A 69 12.58 -0.07 6.94
N ASP A 70 13.40 0.96 7.06
CA ASP A 70 12.90 2.33 7.24
C ASP A 70 12.67 2.96 5.86
N LEU A 71 11.45 3.41 5.60
CA LEU A 71 11.10 4.08 4.35
C LEU A 71 11.78 5.45 4.19
N ALA A 72 12.35 5.99 5.25
CA ALA A 72 13.19 7.19 5.18
C ALA A 72 14.60 6.90 4.66
N ASP A 73 15.06 5.65 4.69
CA ASP A 73 16.35 5.22 4.12
C ASP A 73 16.20 4.79 2.65
N ALA A 74 16.72 5.63 1.76
CA ALA A 74 16.65 5.39 0.32
C ALA A 74 17.40 4.11 -0.14
N ALA A 75 18.50 3.76 0.52
CA ALA A 75 19.25 2.55 0.21
C ALA A 75 18.51 1.32 0.75
N GLY A 76 17.97 1.41 1.97
CA GLY A 76 17.17 0.38 2.60
C GLY A 76 15.90 0.03 1.83
N VAL A 77 15.20 1.03 1.25
CA VAL A 77 14.02 0.78 0.39
C VAL A 77 14.39 -0.06 -0.84
N ARG A 78 15.46 0.30 -1.55
CA ARG A 78 15.91 -0.47 -2.73
C ARG A 78 16.37 -1.88 -2.34
N ALA A 79 17.12 -2.00 -1.26
CA ALA A 79 17.57 -3.29 -0.75
C ALA A 79 16.40 -4.20 -0.34
N ALA A 80 15.35 -3.63 0.27
CA ALA A 80 14.17 -4.38 0.67
C ALA A 80 13.41 -4.95 -0.55
N VAL A 81 13.26 -4.19 -1.64
CA VAL A 81 12.66 -4.69 -2.89
C VAL A 81 13.51 -5.80 -3.50
N ASN A 82 14.83 -5.60 -3.60
CA ASN A 82 15.73 -6.60 -4.17
C ASN A 82 15.74 -7.89 -3.34
N ARG A 83 15.52 -7.79 -2.03
CA ARG A 83 15.43 -8.96 -1.16
C ARG A 83 14.32 -9.95 -1.57
N ALA A 84 13.24 -9.48 -2.20
CA ALA A 84 12.21 -10.37 -2.74
C ALA A 84 12.77 -11.24 -3.88
N VAL A 85 13.58 -10.67 -4.73
CA VAL A 85 14.26 -11.42 -5.82
C VAL A 85 15.28 -12.39 -5.25
N ASP A 86 16.07 -11.97 -4.25
CA ASP A 86 17.07 -12.85 -3.62
C ASP A 86 16.42 -14.08 -2.97
N LEU A 87 15.26 -13.90 -2.31
CA LEU A 87 14.58 -14.98 -1.59
C LEU A 87 13.77 -15.89 -2.50
N TYR A 88 13.08 -15.30 -3.48
CA TYR A 88 12.05 -16.01 -4.25
C TYR A 88 12.36 -16.15 -5.74
N GLY A 89 13.48 -15.55 -6.21
CA GLY A 89 13.94 -15.61 -7.59
C GLY A 89 13.22 -14.63 -8.54
N ARG A 90 12.19 -13.93 -8.09
CA ARG A 90 11.40 -12.99 -8.91
C ARG A 90 10.59 -11.99 -8.07
N LEU A 91 10.09 -10.97 -8.74
CA LEU A 91 9.03 -10.09 -8.23
C LEU A 91 7.93 -9.97 -9.29
N ASP A 92 6.68 -10.20 -8.91
CA ASP A 92 5.52 -10.08 -9.79
C ASP A 92 4.65 -8.88 -9.47
N VAL A 93 4.42 -8.66 -8.15
CA VAL A 93 3.49 -7.62 -7.69
C VAL A 93 4.03 -6.91 -6.46
N ALA A 94 3.67 -5.62 -6.31
CA ALA A 94 4.08 -4.82 -5.17
C ALA A 94 2.93 -3.96 -4.62
N PHE A 95 2.85 -3.85 -3.31
CA PHE A 95 1.93 -2.98 -2.60
C PHE A 95 2.69 -1.96 -1.75
N ASN A 96 2.77 -0.73 -2.25
CA ASN A 96 3.39 0.40 -1.57
C ASN A 96 2.40 1.03 -0.57
N ASN A 97 2.39 0.49 0.66
CA ASN A 97 1.40 0.85 1.65
C ASN A 97 1.96 1.70 2.80
N GLY A 98 3.24 1.56 3.14
CA GLY A 98 3.82 2.27 4.29
C GLY A 98 3.67 3.79 4.21
N ALA A 99 3.27 4.41 5.30
CA ALA A 99 3.07 5.85 5.40
C ALA A 99 3.23 6.37 6.84
N THR A 100 3.39 7.68 6.95
CA THR A 100 3.35 8.45 8.21
C THR A 100 2.40 9.64 8.07
N ILE A 101 2.00 10.24 9.19
CA ILE A 101 1.29 11.51 9.25
C ILE A 101 2.11 12.48 10.08
N GLN A 102 2.00 13.79 9.80
CA GLN A 102 2.47 14.84 10.70
C GLN A 102 1.50 15.03 11.86
N GLN A 103 1.93 15.78 12.88
CA GLN A 103 1.01 16.27 13.91
C GLN A 103 -0.09 17.11 13.25
N PRO A 104 -1.37 16.87 13.60
CA PRO A 104 -2.48 17.66 13.06
C PRO A 104 -2.35 19.14 13.39
N GLY A 105 -2.56 19.99 12.39
CA GLY A 105 -2.51 21.44 12.57
C GLY A 105 -2.38 22.20 11.26
N PRO A 106 -2.54 23.53 11.31
CA PRO A 106 -2.48 24.39 10.15
C PRO A 106 -1.05 24.49 9.60
N MET A 107 -0.95 24.73 8.30
CA MET A 107 0.31 24.71 7.54
C MET A 107 1.38 25.65 8.09
N ASP A 108 0.98 26.84 8.57
CA ASP A 108 1.88 27.88 9.09
C ASP A 108 2.52 27.52 10.43
N ARG A 109 2.05 26.49 11.11
CA ARG A 109 2.58 25.98 12.39
C ARG A 109 3.35 24.67 12.27
N MET A 110 3.38 24.10 11.07
CA MET A 110 4.09 22.83 10.84
C MET A 110 5.60 23.06 10.75
N PRO A 111 6.43 22.37 11.55
CA PRO A 111 7.88 22.41 11.41
C PRO A 111 8.33 21.89 10.04
N GLU A 112 9.35 22.52 9.45
CA GLU A 112 9.93 22.09 8.16
C GLU A 112 10.40 20.63 8.22
N ALA A 113 10.99 20.21 9.35
CA ALA A 113 11.42 18.82 9.55
C ALA A 113 10.27 17.80 9.46
N ASP A 114 9.07 18.17 9.90
CA ASP A 114 7.88 17.31 9.78
C ASP A 114 7.43 17.21 8.33
N PHE A 115 7.47 18.32 7.59
CA PHE A 115 7.21 18.31 6.15
C PHE A 115 8.18 17.40 5.42
N ASP A 116 9.48 17.55 5.68
CA ASP A 116 10.54 16.74 5.06
C ASP A 116 10.39 15.26 5.40
N HIS A 117 10.01 14.94 6.63
CA HIS A 117 9.75 13.56 7.05
C HIS A 117 8.55 12.97 6.29
N VAL A 118 7.43 13.69 6.22
CA VAL A 118 6.24 13.25 5.48
C VAL A 118 6.53 13.12 3.99
N TYR A 119 7.26 14.08 3.38
CA TYR A 119 7.73 14.00 2.01
C TYR A 119 8.57 12.74 1.78
N THR A 120 9.56 12.51 2.63
CA THR A 120 10.50 11.39 2.49
C THR A 120 9.78 10.05 2.59
N VAL A 121 8.91 9.89 3.59
CA VAL A 121 8.22 8.61 3.83
C VAL A 121 7.03 8.39 2.89
N ASN A 122 6.23 9.41 2.56
CA ASN A 122 4.98 9.20 1.83
C ASN A 122 5.08 9.39 0.31
N LEU A 123 6.11 10.07 -0.17
CA LEU A 123 6.29 10.32 -1.60
C LEU A 123 7.60 9.79 -2.15
N LYS A 124 8.74 10.24 -1.58
CA LYS A 124 10.06 9.84 -2.08
C LYS A 124 10.27 8.33 -1.97
N SER A 125 9.85 7.70 -0.86
CA SER A 125 9.96 6.25 -0.68
C SER A 125 9.13 5.48 -1.71
N VAL A 126 7.92 5.95 -2.04
CA VAL A 126 7.07 5.33 -3.06
C VAL A 126 7.72 5.40 -4.44
N TRP A 127 8.29 6.55 -4.80
CA TRP A 127 9.04 6.68 -6.04
C TRP A 127 10.27 5.75 -6.08
N LEU A 128 11.03 5.67 -4.98
CA LEU A 128 12.20 4.77 -4.85
C LEU A 128 11.79 3.30 -4.96
N ALA A 129 10.72 2.90 -4.28
CA ALA A 129 10.18 1.54 -4.33
C ALA A 129 9.73 1.21 -5.76
N MET A 130 8.89 2.03 -6.39
CA MET A 130 8.43 1.81 -7.76
C MET A 130 9.60 1.67 -8.76
N THR A 131 10.65 2.48 -8.64
CA THR A 131 11.82 2.37 -9.53
C THR A 131 12.55 1.03 -9.36
N ALA A 132 12.70 0.55 -8.13
CA ALA A 132 13.30 -0.75 -7.85
C ALA A 132 12.37 -1.91 -8.26
N GLU A 133 11.08 -1.79 -7.99
CA GLU A 133 10.04 -2.78 -8.34
C GLU A 133 9.94 -2.98 -9.85
N VAL A 134 9.86 -1.90 -10.62
CA VAL A 134 9.86 -1.97 -12.08
C VAL A 134 11.11 -2.64 -12.61
N ALA A 135 12.29 -2.29 -12.09
CA ALA A 135 13.54 -2.93 -12.48
C ALA A 135 13.54 -4.43 -12.16
N ALA A 136 13.07 -4.82 -10.96
CA ALA A 136 13.00 -6.20 -10.53
C ALA A 136 11.96 -7.00 -11.34
N ILE A 137 10.76 -6.46 -11.57
CA ILE A 137 9.71 -7.10 -12.39
C ILE A 137 10.22 -7.31 -13.81
N ARG A 138 10.78 -6.28 -14.43
CA ARG A 138 11.33 -6.34 -15.79
C ARG A 138 12.40 -7.41 -15.93
N ALA A 139 13.30 -7.50 -14.95
CA ALA A 139 14.42 -8.46 -14.99
C ALA A 139 14.01 -9.90 -14.71
N THR A 140 12.89 -10.16 -14.05
CA THR A 140 12.55 -11.49 -13.53
C THR A 140 11.22 -12.04 -14.01
N ALA A 141 10.12 -11.31 -13.79
CA ALA A 141 8.77 -11.73 -14.17
C ALA A 141 8.41 -11.31 -15.62
N GLY A 142 9.07 -10.26 -16.11
CA GLY A 142 8.79 -9.64 -17.42
C GLY A 142 7.57 -8.73 -17.41
N THR A 143 6.49 -9.11 -16.73
CA THR A 143 5.25 -8.35 -16.56
C THR A 143 4.79 -8.38 -15.11
N GLY A 144 3.97 -7.40 -14.67
CA GLY A 144 3.53 -7.38 -13.28
C GLY A 144 2.54 -6.27 -12.95
N ALA A 145 2.32 -6.06 -11.64
CA ALA A 145 1.43 -5.00 -11.19
C ALA A 145 1.94 -4.35 -9.88
N ILE A 146 1.79 -3.03 -9.80
CA ILE A 146 2.11 -2.23 -8.63
C ILE A 146 0.86 -1.49 -8.17
N VAL A 147 0.58 -1.50 -6.87
CA VAL A 147 -0.48 -0.71 -6.26
C VAL A 147 0.10 0.21 -5.21
N ASN A 148 -0.18 1.50 -5.33
CA ASN A 148 0.22 2.51 -4.35
C ASN A 148 -0.95 2.83 -3.41
N ASN A 149 -0.69 2.88 -2.11
CA ASN A 149 -1.70 3.28 -1.14
C ASN A 149 -1.73 4.81 -1.00
N SER A 150 -2.70 5.43 -1.67
CA SER A 150 -3.02 6.85 -1.57
C SER A 150 -3.92 7.13 -0.36
N SER A 151 -4.89 8.01 -0.50
CA SER A 151 -5.91 8.37 0.52
C SER A 151 -7.02 9.18 -0.13
N VAL A 152 -8.23 9.12 0.41
CA VAL A 152 -9.29 10.09 0.08
C VAL A 152 -8.90 11.54 0.39
N GLY A 153 -7.94 11.75 1.29
CA GLY A 153 -7.35 13.06 1.56
C GLY A 153 -6.64 13.68 0.34
N SER A 154 -6.34 12.89 -0.71
CA SER A 154 -5.73 13.38 -1.95
C SER A 154 -6.67 14.19 -2.85
N TRP A 155 -8.00 14.18 -2.63
CA TRP A 155 -8.99 14.88 -3.48
C TRP A 155 -9.45 16.22 -2.98
N GLY A 156 -9.09 16.63 -1.77
CA GLY A 156 -9.51 17.91 -1.22
C GLY A 156 -8.46 18.56 -0.35
N GLY A 157 -8.70 19.81 0.05
CA GLY A 157 -7.90 20.45 1.08
C GLY A 157 -8.08 19.74 2.43
N ASN A 158 -7.01 19.61 3.17
CA ASN A 158 -7.02 19.07 4.53
C ASN A 158 -6.33 20.06 5.45
N PRO A 159 -7.09 20.83 6.27
CA PRO A 159 -6.52 21.88 7.12
C PRO A 159 -5.67 21.30 8.27
N GLU A 160 -5.93 20.05 8.67
CA GLU A 160 -5.20 19.40 9.77
C GLU A 160 -3.97 18.62 9.28
N LEU A 161 -4.00 18.10 8.05
CA LEU A 161 -2.93 17.25 7.50
C LEU A 161 -2.49 17.73 6.10
N PRO A 162 -2.06 18.99 5.93
CA PRO A 162 -1.79 19.57 4.61
C PRO A 162 -0.65 18.87 3.85
N ALA A 163 0.46 18.55 4.52
CA ALA A 163 1.59 17.85 3.89
C ALA A 163 1.20 16.43 3.49
N TYR A 164 0.53 15.68 4.37
CA TYR A 164 0.05 14.34 4.06
C TYR A 164 -0.85 14.33 2.82
N ALA A 165 -1.84 15.24 2.77
CA ALA A 165 -2.76 15.34 1.63
C ALA A 165 -2.01 15.67 0.32
N ALA A 166 -1.06 16.61 0.37
CA ALA A 166 -0.23 16.97 -0.77
C ALA A 166 0.60 15.77 -1.28
N MET A 167 1.25 15.03 -0.38
CA MET A 167 2.05 13.85 -0.78
C MET A 167 1.17 12.73 -1.35
N LYS A 168 -0.01 12.49 -0.77
CA LYS A 168 -0.95 11.48 -1.31
C LYS A 168 -1.50 11.87 -2.68
N ARG A 169 -1.70 13.17 -2.95
CA ARG A 169 -2.05 13.67 -4.28
C ARG A 169 -0.89 13.50 -5.27
N ALA A 170 0.33 13.76 -4.86
CA ALA A 170 1.52 13.51 -5.67
C ALA A 170 1.72 12.02 -5.99
N VAL A 171 1.39 11.11 -5.07
CA VAL A 171 1.39 9.66 -5.33
C VAL A 171 0.41 9.29 -6.44
N ASN A 172 -0.78 9.92 -6.51
CA ASN A 172 -1.71 9.70 -7.62
C ASN A 172 -1.07 10.08 -8.96
N SER A 173 -0.44 11.25 -9.04
CA SER A 173 0.25 11.71 -10.26
C SER A 173 1.43 10.82 -10.67
N LEU A 174 2.22 10.34 -9.68
CA LEU A 174 3.29 9.35 -9.95
C LEU A 174 2.71 8.03 -10.47
N THR A 175 1.58 7.59 -9.94
CA THR A 175 0.89 6.37 -10.37
C THR A 175 0.45 6.48 -11.83
N GLU A 176 -0.19 7.58 -12.21
CA GLU A 176 -0.63 7.87 -13.58
C GLU A 176 0.56 7.93 -14.56
N SER A 177 1.62 8.63 -14.17
CA SER A 177 2.85 8.74 -14.96
C SER A 177 3.52 7.38 -15.16
N ALA A 178 3.61 6.57 -14.11
CA ALA A 178 4.18 5.23 -14.16
C ALA A 178 3.33 4.29 -15.04
N ALA A 179 2.00 4.40 -14.97
CA ALA A 179 1.09 3.61 -15.80
C ALA A 179 1.30 3.86 -17.30
N VAL A 180 1.43 5.13 -17.69
CA VAL A 180 1.73 5.52 -19.08
C VAL A 180 3.10 5.05 -19.53
N THR A 181 4.10 5.16 -18.65
CA THR A 181 5.49 4.81 -18.97
C THR A 181 5.68 3.30 -19.11
N TYR A 182 5.13 2.51 -18.17
CA TYR A 182 5.43 1.06 -18.06
C TYR A 182 4.32 0.16 -18.60
N GLY A 183 3.15 0.72 -18.94
CA GLY A 183 2.06 -0.01 -19.57
C GLY A 183 2.47 -0.75 -20.87
N PRO A 184 3.26 -0.15 -21.79
CA PRO A 184 3.77 -0.84 -22.97
C PRO A 184 4.64 -2.06 -22.67
N GLU A 185 5.20 -2.16 -21.47
CA GLU A 185 6.00 -3.30 -21.00
C GLU A 185 5.14 -4.36 -20.27
N GLY A 186 3.83 -4.17 -20.17
CA GLY A 186 2.94 -5.07 -19.44
C GLY A 186 3.02 -4.94 -17.90
N ILE A 187 3.55 -3.81 -17.40
CA ILE A 187 3.58 -3.50 -15.97
C ILE A 187 2.46 -2.50 -15.68
N ARG A 188 1.43 -2.94 -14.96
CA ARG A 188 0.31 -2.09 -14.56
C ARG A 188 0.61 -1.37 -13.25
N VAL A 189 0.29 -0.09 -13.17
CA VAL A 189 0.48 0.70 -11.96
C VAL A 189 -0.82 1.40 -11.62
N ASN A 190 -1.37 1.13 -10.44
CA ASN A 190 -2.61 1.71 -9.94
C ASN A 190 -2.43 2.23 -8.53
N ALA A 191 -3.41 2.96 -8.03
CA ALA A 191 -3.50 3.33 -6.62
C ALA A 191 -4.86 2.94 -6.05
N ILE A 192 -4.90 2.70 -4.75
CA ILE A 192 -6.13 2.71 -3.95
C ILE A 192 -6.14 3.96 -3.09
N ALA A 193 -7.31 4.46 -2.79
CA ALA A 193 -7.50 5.61 -1.91
C ALA A 193 -8.50 5.26 -0.81
N PRO A 194 -8.00 4.74 0.32
CA PRO A 194 -8.83 4.39 1.45
C PRO A 194 -9.48 5.61 2.09
N GLY A 195 -10.71 5.43 2.57
CA GLY A 195 -11.37 6.30 3.51
C GLY A 195 -11.02 5.98 4.96
N ASN A 196 -11.96 6.28 5.86
CA ASN A 196 -11.85 5.92 7.27
C ASN A 196 -11.65 4.39 7.42
N THR A 197 -10.47 3.98 7.86
CA THR A 197 -10.10 2.55 8.01
C THR A 197 -9.61 2.31 9.44
N LEU A 198 -10.15 1.30 10.10
CA LEU A 198 -9.94 0.97 11.52
C LEU A 198 -8.53 0.40 11.78
N THR A 199 -7.51 1.26 11.69
CA THR A 199 -6.10 0.93 11.89
C THR A 199 -5.57 1.49 13.20
N GLU A 200 -4.38 1.07 13.60
CA GLU A 200 -3.65 1.63 14.74
C GLU A 200 -3.37 3.13 14.57
N MET A 201 -3.18 3.60 13.34
CA MET A 201 -2.98 5.02 13.03
C MET A 201 -4.22 5.84 13.41
N ILE A 202 -5.42 5.38 13.03
CA ILE A 202 -6.68 6.06 13.38
C ILE A 202 -6.96 5.97 14.87
N ARG A 203 -6.65 4.85 15.53
CA ARG A 203 -6.79 4.71 16.99
C ARG A 203 -5.86 5.66 17.75
N ALA A 204 -4.62 5.83 17.28
CA ALA A 204 -3.69 6.79 17.86
C ALA A 204 -4.20 8.23 17.69
N TRP A 205 -4.73 8.56 16.52
CA TRP A 205 -5.31 9.89 16.26
C TRP A 205 -6.60 10.13 17.07
N GLU A 206 -7.47 9.14 17.23
CA GLU A 206 -8.63 9.22 18.12
C GLU A 206 -8.24 9.52 19.57
N ALA A 207 -7.12 8.95 20.05
CA ALA A 207 -6.63 9.22 21.42
C ALA A 207 -6.20 10.69 21.61
N GLU A 208 -5.68 11.33 20.55
CA GLU A 208 -5.26 12.74 20.55
C GLU A 208 -6.43 13.69 20.22
N SER A 209 -7.45 13.22 19.51
CA SER A 209 -8.61 14.00 19.04
C SER A 209 -9.91 13.23 19.28
N PRO A 210 -10.41 13.16 20.51
CA PRO A 210 -11.61 12.40 20.85
C PRO A 210 -12.83 12.80 20.00
N GLY A 211 -13.60 11.79 19.54
CA GLY A 211 -14.73 11.97 18.65
C GLY A 211 -14.36 12.02 17.15
N LEU A 212 -13.09 11.85 16.80
CA LEU A 212 -12.65 11.77 15.41
C LEU A 212 -13.37 10.65 14.66
N GLN A 213 -13.41 9.45 15.26
CA GLN A 213 -14.01 8.27 14.64
C GLN A 213 -15.50 8.46 14.37
N GLU A 214 -16.22 9.12 15.28
CA GLU A 214 -17.63 9.44 15.10
C GLU A 214 -17.83 10.43 13.93
N ARG A 215 -17.00 11.50 13.87
CA ARG A 215 -17.05 12.48 12.77
C ARG A 215 -16.76 11.82 11.42
N LEU A 216 -15.73 11.00 11.32
CA LEU A 216 -15.36 10.28 10.09
C LEU A 216 -16.46 9.31 9.66
N THR A 217 -17.07 8.61 10.61
CA THR A 217 -18.21 7.71 10.37
C THR A 217 -19.44 8.46 9.89
N ALA A 218 -19.74 9.62 10.48
CA ALA A 218 -20.86 10.45 10.06
C ALA A 218 -20.71 10.99 8.63
N GLN A 219 -19.48 11.23 8.18
CA GLN A 219 -19.15 11.68 6.82
C GLN A 219 -19.13 10.52 5.80
N THR A 220 -19.15 9.28 6.25
CA THR A 220 -19.09 8.09 5.38
C THR A 220 -20.53 7.61 5.10
N PRO A 221 -21.01 7.56 3.85
CA PRO A 221 -22.35 7.08 3.51
C PRO A 221 -22.66 5.69 4.03
N LEU A 222 -21.70 4.75 4.03
CA LEU A 222 -21.86 3.42 4.61
C LEU A 222 -21.88 3.40 6.15
N ARG A 223 -21.76 4.57 6.82
CA ARG A 223 -21.93 4.76 8.27
C ARG A 223 -21.05 3.88 9.16
N ARG A 224 -19.86 3.52 8.70
CA ARG A 224 -18.85 2.80 9.46
C ARG A 224 -17.45 3.06 8.93
N GLY A 225 -16.44 2.74 9.74
CA GLY A 225 -15.09 2.59 9.24
C GLY A 225 -14.94 1.25 8.49
N ALA A 226 -14.02 1.21 7.54
CA ALA A 226 -13.66 -0.03 6.86
C ALA A 226 -12.75 -0.90 7.75
N ASP A 227 -12.91 -2.22 7.66
CA ASP A 227 -11.89 -3.14 8.13
C ASP A 227 -10.67 -3.07 7.21
N PRO A 228 -9.42 -3.13 7.71
CA PRO A 228 -8.22 -3.20 6.87
C PRO A 228 -8.26 -4.29 5.79
N ALA A 229 -8.95 -5.40 6.03
CA ALA A 229 -9.13 -6.47 5.06
C ALA A 229 -9.93 -6.01 3.82
N GLU A 230 -10.92 -5.13 3.98
CA GLU A 230 -11.72 -4.60 2.85
C GLU A 230 -10.84 -3.75 1.90
N ILE A 231 -9.86 -3.05 2.46
CA ILE A 231 -8.88 -2.29 1.66
C ILE A 231 -7.91 -3.25 0.96
N ALA A 232 -7.49 -4.30 1.65
CA ALA A 232 -6.60 -5.33 1.12
C ALA A 232 -7.22 -6.08 -0.08
N GLU A 233 -8.53 -6.35 -0.06
CA GLU A 233 -9.25 -6.99 -1.17
C GLU A 233 -9.17 -6.15 -2.45
N ALA A 234 -9.35 -4.84 -2.36
CA ALA A 234 -9.21 -3.94 -3.50
C ALA A 234 -7.77 -3.95 -4.07
N ALA A 235 -6.77 -3.96 -3.19
CA ALA A 235 -5.37 -4.06 -3.59
C ALA A 235 -5.08 -5.42 -4.26
N ALA A 236 -5.56 -6.54 -3.70
CA ALA A 236 -5.40 -7.88 -4.27
C ALA A 236 -6.01 -7.98 -5.68
N TRP A 237 -7.21 -7.43 -5.87
CA TRP A 237 -7.83 -7.41 -7.19
C TRP A 237 -7.02 -6.61 -8.20
N LEU A 238 -6.55 -5.40 -7.87
CA LEU A 238 -5.72 -4.57 -8.74
C LEU A 238 -4.36 -5.22 -9.06
N LEU A 239 -3.81 -6.03 -8.16
CA LEU A 239 -2.57 -6.78 -8.36
C LEU A 239 -2.78 -8.07 -9.18
N SER A 240 -4.01 -8.55 -9.28
CA SER A 240 -4.34 -9.81 -9.96
C SER A 240 -4.51 -9.64 -11.46
N ASP A 241 -4.52 -10.77 -12.19
CA ASP A 241 -4.82 -10.79 -13.63
C ASP A 241 -6.29 -10.48 -13.95
N ARG A 242 -7.17 -10.42 -12.92
CA ARG A 242 -8.58 -10.04 -13.09
C ARG A 242 -8.78 -8.55 -13.41
N SER A 243 -7.77 -7.73 -13.13
CA SER A 243 -7.74 -6.31 -13.50
C SER A 243 -6.78 -6.03 -14.66
N SER A 244 -6.62 -6.97 -15.59
CA SER A 244 -5.63 -6.92 -16.68
C SER A 244 -5.75 -5.70 -17.61
N PHE A 245 -6.91 -5.05 -17.66
CA PHE A 245 -7.14 -3.84 -18.46
C PHE A 245 -7.26 -2.56 -17.60
N VAL A 246 -6.75 -2.61 -16.36
CA VAL A 246 -6.78 -1.46 -15.42
C VAL A 246 -5.36 -1.03 -15.10
N THR A 247 -4.99 0.17 -15.54
CA THR A 247 -3.73 0.84 -15.20
C THR A 247 -3.95 2.35 -15.13
N GLY A 248 -3.22 3.06 -14.26
CA GLY A 248 -3.39 4.50 -14.02
C GLY A 248 -4.62 4.87 -13.17
N ALA A 249 -5.38 3.90 -12.70
CA ALA A 249 -6.57 4.16 -11.89
C ALA A 249 -6.19 4.50 -10.44
N VAL A 250 -6.96 5.42 -9.85
CA VAL A 250 -6.97 5.69 -8.41
C VAL A 250 -8.33 5.27 -7.86
N LEU A 251 -8.41 4.03 -7.39
CA LEU A 251 -9.65 3.43 -6.91
C LEU A 251 -9.97 3.89 -5.49
N ARG A 252 -11.09 4.58 -5.31
CA ARG A 252 -11.59 4.95 -3.99
C ARG A 252 -12.18 3.73 -3.28
N VAL A 253 -11.72 3.47 -2.06
CA VAL A 253 -12.21 2.41 -1.18
C VAL A 253 -12.60 3.08 0.13
N ASP A 254 -13.69 3.85 0.10
CA ASP A 254 -13.97 4.88 1.09
C ASP A 254 -15.42 4.89 1.63
N GLY A 255 -16.21 3.89 1.28
CA GLY A 255 -17.61 3.83 1.71
C GLY A 255 -18.47 4.99 1.20
N GLY A 256 -18.05 5.66 0.11
CA GLY A 256 -18.74 6.79 -0.52
C GLY A 256 -18.37 8.15 0.08
N ALA A 257 -17.33 8.27 0.92
CA ALA A 257 -16.97 9.53 1.58
C ALA A 257 -16.56 10.65 0.61
N ARG A 258 -16.22 10.33 -0.64
CA ARG A 258 -15.79 11.29 -1.67
C ARG A 258 -16.51 11.05 -3.01
N VAL A 259 -17.80 11.04 -2.98
CA VAL A 259 -18.65 11.04 -4.20
C VAL A 259 -19.05 12.44 -4.59
#